data_b8e49b8aba95e947075ba9deb8c2fb99
#
_entry.id   b8e49b8aba95e947075ba9deb8c2fb99
#
_cell.length_a   1.000
_cell.length_b   1.000
_cell.length_c   1.000
_cell.angle_alpha   90.00
_cell.angle_beta   90.00
_cell.angle_gamma   90.00
#
_symmetry.space_group_name_H-M   'P 1'
#
loop_
_entity.id
_entity.type
_entity.pdbx_description
1 polymer ?
#
loop_
_entity_poly.entity_id
_entity_poly.type
_entity_poly.pdbx_seq_one_letter_code
_entity_poly.pdbx_strand_id
1 'polypeptide(L)'
;MRSLAALVLLFCDALEPPPTLPDGAEEATRAIATFRKDPRLTVELFAAEPRLGNPVAIGLDERNRVFVAEEYRFNRGTEENRTRPFFLEDDLRIRTLEDRLAMYRKFADRFEGGMDWFSRWTDQVRLLEDRDGGGRAEVASVFADGFHQPLDGLAAGILVREGDVYLTCIPNLWLLRDRDGDGKADFRESLHRGFGVNAGFLGHD
;
A
#
# COMPACT_ATOMS: atom_id res chain seq x y z
N MET A 1 -44.02 -21.19 -22.86
CA MET A 1 -42.59 -20.88 -22.89
C MET A 1 -42.24 -20.09 -21.63
N ARG A 2 -41.62 -20.71 -20.64
CA ARG A 2 -41.22 -20.06 -19.39
C ARG A 2 -39.73 -19.66 -19.53
N SER A 3 -39.47 -18.37 -19.50
CA SER A 3 -38.13 -17.83 -19.51
C SER A 3 -37.49 -18.08 -18.14
N LEU A 4 -36.41 -18.85 -18.09
CA LEU A 4 -35.57 -19.00 -16.92
C LEU A 4 -34.59 -17.81 -16.93
N ALA A 5 -34.81 -16.82 -16.07
CA ALA A 5 -33.83 -15.80 -15.79
C ALA A 5 -32.78 -16.40 -14.86
N ALA A 6 -31.58 -16.66 -15.38
CA ALA A 6 -30.45 -17.05 -14.57
C ALA A 6 -29.94 -15.81 -13.82
N LEU A 7 -30.12 -15.80 -12.50
CA LEU A 7 -29.53 -14.80 -11.60
C LEU A 7 -28.04 -15.13 -11.43
N VAL A 8 -27.17 -14.42 -12.13
CA VAL A 8 -25.72 -14.49 -11.91
C VAL A 8 -25.42 -13.65 -10.66
N LEU A 9 -25.25 -14.32 -9.53
CA LEU A 9 -24.68 -13.71 -8.33
C LEU A 9 -23.18 -13.52 -8.59
N LEU A 10 -22.79 -12.30 -8.94
CA LEU A 10 -21.40 -11.86 -8.85
C LEU A 10 -21.05 -11.76 -7.36
N PHE A 11 -20.35 -12.77 -6.84
CA PHE A 11 -19.63 -12.63 -5.58
C PHE A 11 -18.48 -11.66 -5.86
N CYS A 12 -18.64 -10.43 -5.46
CA CYS A 12 -17.53 -9.52 -5.28
C CYS A 12 -16.86 -9.99 -3.98
N ASP A 13 -15.75 -10.72 -4.09
CA ASP A 13 -14.94 -11.05 -2.94
C ASP A 13 -14.50 -9.71 -2.33
N ALA A 14 -15.02 -9.41 -1.14
CA ALA A 14 -14.67 -8.19 -0.43
C ALA A 14 -13.18 -8.26 -0.05
N LEU A 15 -12.47 -7.16 -0.34
CA LEU A 15 -11.10 -6.99 0.15
C LEU A 15 -11.05 -7.23 1.65
N GLU A 16 -10.02 -7.91 2.10
CA GLU A 16 -9.76 -8.02 3.54
C GLU A 16 -9.53 -6.61 4.10
N PRO A 17 -10.23 -6.23 5.16
CA PRO A 17 -9.98 -4.95 5.80
C PRO A 17 -8.57 -4.94 6.38
N PRO A 18 -7.90 -3.78 6.44
CA PRO A 18 -6.64 -3.65 7.14
C PRO A 18 -6.75 -4.23 8.57
N PRO A 19 -5.69 -4.86 9.08
CA PRO A 19 -5.72 -5.43 10.41
C PRO A 19 -6.05 -4.37 11.47
N THR A 20 -6.87 -4.73 12.45
CA THR A 20 -7.09 -3.86 13.61
C THR A 20 -5.79 -3.75 14.39
N LEU A 21 -5.27 -2.54 14.49
CA LEU A 21 -4.01 -2.26 15.16
C LEU A 21 -4.25 -1.89 16.62
N PRO A 22 -3.42 -2.38 17.57
CA PRO A 22 -3.48 -1.96 18.97
C PRO A 22 -3.04 -0.50 19.12
N ASP A 23 -3.32 0.11 20.26
CA ASP A 23 -2.80 1.44 20.58
C ASP A 23 -1.29 1.36 20.86
N GLY A 24 -0.50 1.94 19.97
CA GLY A 24 0.97 1.99 20.04
C GLY A 24 1.54 3.24 20.73
N ALA A 25 0.70 4.17 21.20
CA ALA A 25 1.16 5.48 21.68
C ALA A 25 2.09 5.38 22.92
N GLU A 26 1.83 4.47 23.85
CA GLU A 26 2.71 4.26 25.00
C GLU A 26 4.06 3.68 24.59
N GLU A 27 4.09 2.70 23.70
CA GLU A 27 5.31 2.07 23.21
C GLU A 27 6.16 3.09 22.45
N ALA A 28 5.55 3.86 21.55
CA ALA A 28 6.21 4.93 20.80
C ALA A 28 6.81 6.00 21.75
N THR A 29 6.08 6.39 22.79
CA THR A 29 6.56 7.35 23.80
C THR A 29 7.79 6.79 24.56
N ARG A 30 7.75 5.51 24.96
CA ARG A 30 8.90 4.85 25.57
C ARG A 30 10.10 4.77 24.62
N ALA A 31 9.86 4.46 23.35
CA ALA A 31 10.92 4.41 22.33
C ALA A 31 11.60 5.76 22.14
N ILE A 32 10.84 6.85 22.05
CA ILE A 32 11.37 8.23 21.93
C ILE A 32 12.30 8.57 23.10
N ALA A 33 11.98 8.15 24.32
CA ALA A 33 12.80 8.40 25.51
C ALA A 33 14.19 7.75 25.41
N THR A 34 14.37 6.73 24.57
CA THR A 34 15.66 6.06 24.33
C THR A 34 16.48 6.66 23.20
N PHE A 35 15.94 7.62 22.44
CA PHE A 35 16.60 8.17 21.26
C PHE A 35 17.85 8.98 21.66
N ARG A 36 18.94 8.68 20.99
CA ARG A 36 20.15 9.51 21.04
C ARG A 36 20.02 10.62 20.01
N LYS A 37 19.86 11.85 20.47
CA LYS A 37 19.65 13.02 19.62
C LYS A 37 20.57 14.16 20.01
N ASP A 38 20.79 15.09 19.07
CA ASP A 38 21.44 16.36 19.39
C ASP A 38 20.61 17.10 20.45
N PRO A 39 21.20 17.64 21.51
CA PRO A 39 20.50 18.38 22.57
C PRO A 39 19.64 19.56 22.08
N ARG A 40 19.95 20.09 20.90
CA ARG A 40 19.19 21.18 20.27
C ARG A 40 17.92 20.74 19.58
N LEU A 41 17.71 19.42 19.41
CA LEU A 41 16.53 18.87 18.74
C LEU A 41 15.54 18.35 19.77
N THR A 42 14.26 18.57 19.52
CA THR A 42 13.14 17.92 20.21
C THR A 42 12.59 16.84 19.29
N VAL A 43 12.25 15.69 19.86
CA VAL A 43 11.56 14.59 19.17
C VAL A 43 10.25 14.38 19.87
N GLU A 44 9.17 14.46 19.14
CA GLU A 44 7.80 14.33 19.62
C GLU A 44 7.05 13.27 18.81
N LEU A 45 6.06 12.64 19.43
CA LEU A 45 5.20 11.67 18.78
C LEU A 45 4.13 12.40 17.97
N PHE A 46 4.18 12.31 16.65
CA PHE A 46 3.16 12.88 15.77
C PHE A 46 1.95 11.95 15.61
N ALA A 47 2.20 10.67 15.33
CA ALA A 47 1.15 9.65 15.21
C ALA A 47 1.70 8.26 15.57
N ALA A 48 0.82 7.36 16.03
CA ALA A 48 1.09 5.95 16.27
C ALA A 48 -0.17 5.15 15.90
N GLU A 49 -0.05 3.84 15.95
CA GLU A 49 -1.22 2.96 15.81
C GLU A 49 -2.30 3.35 16.87
N PRO A 50 -3.58 3.29 16.52
CA PRO A 50 -4.18 2.79 15.26
C PRO A 50 -4.37 3.85 14.18
N ARG A 51 -3.84 5.08 14.36
CA ARG A 51 -4.01 6.16 13.37
C ARG A 51 -3.28 5.90 12.06
N LEU A 52 -2.20 5.16 12.11
CA LEU A 52 -1.46 4.67 10.95
C LEU A 52 -1.01 3.24 11.20
N GLY A 53 -0.65 2.51 10.15
CA GLY A 53 -0.14 1.16 10.27
C GLY A 53 0.91 0.85 9.23
N ASN A 54 1.92 0.09 9.61
CA ASN A 54 2.99 -0.38 8.74
C ASN A 54 3.52 0.70 7.76
N PRO A 55 3.96 1.88 8.26
CA PRO A 55 4.41 2.97 7.41
C PRO A 55 5.75 2.61 6.74
N VAL A 56 5.84 2.80 5.44
CA VAL A 56 7.07 2.55 4.66
C VAL A 56 7.67 3.81 4.07
N ALA A 57 6.85 4.83 3.81
CA ALA A 57 7.32 6.13 3.34
C ALA A 57 6.39 7.25 3.80
N ILE A 58 6.94 8.45 3.96
CA ILE A 58 6.17 9.65 4.31
C ILE A 58 6.48 10.78 3.33
N GLY A 59 5.48 11.60 3.05
CA GLY A 59 5.60 12.86 2.33
C GLY A 59 4.83 13.96 3.04
N LEU A 60 5.32 15.19 2.97
CA LEU A 60 4.66 16.36 3.52
C LEU A 60 4.23 17.28 2.38
N ASP A 61 3.05 17.87 2.52
CA ASP A 61 2.62 18.94 1.65
C ASP A 61 2.99 20.34 2.22
N GLU A 62 2.65 21.37 1.47
CA GLU A 62 2.94 22.77 1.83
C GLU A 62 2.10 23.28 3.02
N ARG A 63 1.12 22.47 3.49
CA ARG A 63 0.30 22.74 4.67
C ARG A 63 0.73 21.91 5.88
N ASN A 64 1.88 21.22 5.79
CA ASN A 64 2.40 20.29 6.80
C ASN A 64 1.47 19.09 7.09
N ARG A 65 0.57 18.74 6.16
CA ARG A 65 -0.16 17.49 6.26
C ARG A 65 0.79 16.35 5.89
N VAL A 66 0.66 15.22 6.57
CA VAL A 66 1.55 14.07 6.40
C VAL A 66 0.81 12.98 5.63
N PHE A 67 1.38 12.61 4.50
CA PHE A 67 0.91 11.48 3.69
C PHE A 67 1.82 10.30 3.94
N VAL A 68 1.23 9.15 4.24
CA VAL A 68 1.96 7.93 4.61
C VAL A 68 1.60 6.82 3.64
N ALA A 69 2.60 6.24 2.98
CA ALA A 69 2.40 4.97 2.29
C ALA A 69 2.39 3.85 3.33
N GLU A 70 1.29 3.11 3.38
CA GLU A 70 1.08 1.97 4.27
C GLU A 70 1.06 0.68 3.46
N GLU A 71 1.91 -0.28 3.86
CA GLU A 71 2.11 -1.54 3.17
C GLU A 71 1.47 -2.69 3.96
N TYR A 72 0.50 -3.37 3.36
CA TYR A 72 -0.20 -4.52 3.95
C TYR A 72 -0.06 -5.81 3.15
N ARG A 73 0.56 -5.74 1.95
CA ARG A 73 0.58 -6.84 0.99
C ARG A 73 1.82 -7.72 1.06
N PHE A 74 2.86 -7.34 1.76
CA PHE A 74 4.07 -8.16 1.89
C PHE A 74 3.73 -9.54 2.48
N ASN A 75 4.05 -10.60 1.75
CA ASN A 75 3.67 -11.99 2.05
C ASN A 75 2.15 -12.27 2.17
N ARG A 76 1.29 -11.33 1.75
CA ARG A 76 -0.18 -11.45 1.77
C ARG A 76 -0.83 -11.09 0.43
N GLY A 77 -0.06 -10.81 -0.60
CA GLY A 77 -0.48 -10.42 -1.93
C GLY A 77 0.71 -10.13 -2.83
N THR A 78 1.86 -9.88 -2.22
CA THR A 78 3.16 -9.81 -2.89
C THR A 78 4.06 -10.89 -2.29
N GLU A 79 4.63 -11.72 -3.14
CA GLU A 79 5.41 -12.88 -2.75
C GLU A 79 6.84 -12.53 -2.40
N GLU A 80 7.44 -13.36 -1.57
CA GLU A 80 8.86 -13.36 -1.28
C GLU A 80 9.52 -14.64 -1.82
N ASN A 81 10.44 -14.50 -2.77
CA ASN A 81 11.06 -15.63 -3.46
C ASN A 81 11.90 -16.54 -2.54
N ARG A 82 12.43 -16.00 -1.44
CA ARG A 82 13.19 -16.80 -0.45
C ARG A 82 12.34 -17.89 0.20
N THR A 83 11.07 -17.59 0.41
CA THR A 83 10.11 -18.52 1.04
C THR A 83 9.34 -19.35 0.02
N ARG A 84 9.41 -18.97 -1.26
CA ARG A 84 8.68 -19.61 -2.37
C ARG A 84 9.61 -19.96 -3.55
N PRO A 85 10.65 -20.80 -3.34
CA PRO A 85 11.65 -21.07 -4.36
C PRO A 85 11.11 -21.82 -5.59
N PHE A 86 9.88 -22.33 -5.54
CA PHE A 86 9.27 -23.15 -6.57
C PHE A 86 9.05 -22.41 -7.89
N PHE A 87 9.00 -21.07 -7.90
CA PHE A 87 8.84 -20.32 -9.13
C PHE A 87 10.06 -19.47 -9.53
N LEU A 88 11.19 -19.65 -8.85
CA LEU A 88 12.41 -18.87 -9.12
C LEU A 88 12.86 -18.95 -10.59
N GLU A 89 12.80 -20.14 -11.21
CA GLU A 89 13.21 -20.28 -12.60
C GLU A 89 12.28 -19.55 -13.58
N ASP A 90 10.97 -19.54 -13.31
CA ASP A 90 10.01 -18.80 -14.10
C ASP A 90 10.20 -17.28 -13.89
N ASP A 91 10.39 -16.84 -12.65
CA ASP A 91 10.64 -15.45 -12.30
C ASP A 91 11.88 -14.88 -13.01
N LEU A 92 12.98 -15.62 -13.06
CA LEU A 92 14.18 -15.23 -13.78
C LEU A 92 14.01 -15.11 -15.30
N ARG A 93 12.95 -15.71 -15.87
CA ARG A 93 12.63 -15.66 -17.31
C ARG A 93 11.67 -14.55 -17.68
N ILE A 94 11.02 -13.90 -16.72
CA ILE A 94 10.03 -12.83 -16.93
C ILE A 94 10.68 -11.68 -17.68
N ARG A 95 9.96 -11.16 -18.69
CA ARG A 95 10.35 -9.99 -19.48
C ARG A 95 9.21 -8.97 -19.59
N THR A 96 7.97 -9.40 -19.35
CA THR A 96 6.78 -8.58 -19.46
C THR A 96 5.86 -8.77 -18.24
N LEU A 97 4.92 -7.86 -18.05
CA LEU A 97 3.87 -8.00 -17.02
C LEU A 97 2.97 -9.21 -17.31
N GLU A 98 2.76 -9.53 -18.58
CA GLU A 98 2.00 -10.70 -19.02
C GLU A 98 2.71 -12.00 -18.61
N ASP A 99 4.04 -12.07 -18.73
CA ASP A 99 4.83 -13.21 -18.27
C ASP A 99 4.68 -13.40 -16.76
N ARG A 100 4.73 -12.31 -15.98
CA ARG A 100 4.54 -12.35 -14.54
C ARG A 100 3.15 -12.86 -14.19
N LEU A 101 2.11 -12.34 -14.82
CA LEU A 101 0.74 -12.82 -14.60
C LEU A 101 0.56 -14.29 -14.98
N ALA A 102 1.22 -14.73 -16.06
CA ALA A 102 1.21 -16.13 -16.46
C ALA A 102 1.90 -17.03 -15.43
N MET A 103 3.01 -16.58 -14.85
CA MET A 103 3.67 -17.28 -13.75
C MET A 103 2.76 -17.40 -12.52
N TYR A 104 2.10 -16.33 -12.09
CA TYR A 104 1.15 -16.38 -10.98
C TYR A 104 0.02 -17.39 -11.22
N ARG A 105 -0.56 -17.37 -12.41
CA ARG A 105 -1.60 -18.34 -12.80
C ARG A 105 -1.08 -19.79 -12.80
N LYS A 106 0.13 -20.02 -13.26
CA LYS A 106 0.77 -21.34 -13.28
C LYS A 106 0.92 -21.94 -11.88
N PHE A 107 1.21 -21.11 -10.89
CA PHE A 107 1.46 -21.54 -9.52
C PHE A 107 0.33 -21.16 -8.54
N ALA A 108 -0.83 -20.75 -9.03
CA ALA A 108 -1.95 -20.29 -8.21
C ALA A 108 -2.37 -21.34 -7.16
N ASP A 109 -2.31 -22.62 -7.49
CA ASP A 109 -2.63 -23.75 -6.59
C ASP A 109 -1.69 -23.86 -5.38
N ARG A 110 -0.55 -23.16 -5.39
CA ARG A 110 0.40 -23.09 -4.28
C ARG A 110 0.06 -22.01 -3.26
N PHE A 111 -0.94 -21.19 -3.53
CA PHE A 111 -1.37 -20.09 -2.67
C PHE A 111 -2.78 -20.36 -2.13
N GLU A 112 -3.01 -20.02 -0.89
CA GLU A 112 -4.33 -20.14 -0.26
C GLU A 112 -5.36 -19.24 -0.97
N GLY A 113 -6.42 -19.83 -1.52
CA GLY A 113 -7.40 -19.14 -2.37
C GLY A 113 -6.96 -18.90 -3.80
N GLY A 114 -5.83 -19.50 -4.24
CA GLY A 114 -5.40 -19.41 -5.63
C GLY A 114 -4.99 -17.99 -6.05
N MET A 115 -5.52 -17.52 -7.18
CA MET A 115 -5.26 -16.17 -7.70
C MET A 115 -5.74 -15.06 -6.77
N ASP A 116 -6.76 -15.30 -5.94
CA ASP A 116 -7.32 -14.31 -5.00
C ASP A 116 -6.31 -13.91 -3.94
N TRP A 117 -5.34 -14.79 -3.63
CA TRP A 117 -4.24 -14.46 -2.72
C TRP A 117 -3.50 -13.19 -3.14
N PHE A 118 -3.34 -12.94 -4.44
CA PHE A 118 -2.62 -11.78 -4.98
C PHE A 118 -3.42 -10.47 -4.95
N SER A 119 -4.71 -10.51 -4.62
CA SER A 119 -5.59 -9.34 -4.63
C SER A 119 -6.42 -9.14 -3.36
N ARG A 120 -6.24 -10.01 -2.36
CA ARG A 120 -7.04 -10.01 -1.13
C ARG A 120 -6.77 -8.80 -0.23
N TRP A 121 -5.52 -8.34 -0.19
CA TRP A 121 -5.09 -7.21 0.63
C TRP A 121 -4.77 -6.00 -0.25
N THR A 122 -4.97 -4.80 0.28
CA THR A 122 -4.62 -3.55 -0.40
C THR A 122 -3.62 -2.74 0.39
N ASP A 123 -2.62 -2.18 -0.31
CA ASP A 123 -1.85 -1.08 0.23
C ASP A 123 -2.63 0.23 0.09
N GLN A 124 -2.25 1.25 0.84
CA GLN A 124 -2.98 2.51 0.86
C GLN A 124 -2.07 3.70 1.15
N VAL A 125 -2.60 4.90 0.87
CA VAL A 125 -2.02 6.17 1.32
C VAL A 125 -2.92 6.72 2.43
N ARG A 126 -2.32 6.95 3.60
CA ARG A 126 -2.95 7.59 4.76
C ARG A 126 -2.67 9.08 4.74
N LEU A 127 -3.68 9.89 5.06
CA LEU A 127 -3.53 11.31 5.33
C LEU A 127 -3.67 11.54 6.83
N LEU A 128 -2.67 12.21 7.41
CA LEU A 128 -2.62 12.61 8.82
C LEU A 128 -2.57 14.13 8.89
N GLU A 129 -3.39 14.72 9.76
CA GLU A 129 -3.48 16.17 9.93
C GLU A 129 -3.42 16.54 11.41
N ASP A 130 -2.59 17.52 11.72
CA ASP A 130 -2.58 18.29 12.96
C ASP A 130 -3.37 19.58 12.71
N ARG A 131 -4.63 19.61 13.10
CA ARG A 131 -5.52 20.75 12.84
C ARG A 131 -5.51 21.80 13.95
N ASP A 132 -5.13 21.42 15.16
CA ASP A 132 -5.11 22.30 16.30
C ASP A 132 -3.73 22.93 16.55
N GLY A 133 -2.68 22.46 15.82
CA GLY A 133 -1.31 22.91 15.98
C GLY A 133 -0.63 22.37 17.23
N GLY A 134 -1.15 21.28 17.79
CA GLY A 134 -0.65 20.62 19.00
C GLY A 134 0.59 19.74 18.77
N GLY A 135 1.04 19.58 17.54
CA GLY A 135 2.16 18.74 17.16
C GLY A 135 1.81 17.24 17.08
N ARG A 136 0.54 16.91 17.08
CA ARG A 136 0.03 15.53 16.93
C ARG A 136 -1.11 15.47 15.93
N ALA A 137 -1.16 14.38 15.17
CA ALA A 137 -2.28 14.18 14.26
C ALA A 137 -3.53 13.75 15.03
N GLU A 138 -4.58 14.57 15.06
CA GLU A 138 -5.89 14.18 15.55
C GLU A 138 -6.76 13.55 14.46
N VAL A 139 -6.50 13.89 13.19
CA VAL A 139 -7.22 13.35 12.06
C VAL A 139 -6.35 12.36 11.31
N ALA A 140 -6.92 11.20 11.03
CA ALA A 140 -6.33 10.17 10.20
C ALA A 140 -7.40 9.62 9.25
N SER A 141 -7.16 9.69 7.96
CA SER A 141 -8.09 9.20 6.93
C SER A 141 -7.34 8.44 5.83
N VAL A 142 -8.03 7.55 5.14
CA VAL A 142 -7.49 6.93 3.92
C VAL A 142 -7.61 7.95 2.80
N PHE A 143 -6.47 8.39 2.28
CA PHE A 143 -6.39 9.30 1.12
C PHE A 143 -6.60 8.56 -0.19
N ALA A 144 -5.97 7.40 -0.35
CA ALA A 144 -6.14 6.52 -1.51
C ALA A 144 -5.89 5.07 -1.12
N ASP A 145 -6.63 4.15 -1.70
CA ASP A 145 -6.50 2.71 -1.56
C ASP A 145 -6.66 2.00 -2.92
N GLY A 146 -6.89 0.68 -2.92
CA GLY A 146 -7.12 -0.09 -4.13
C GLY A 146 -5.83 -0.42 -4.89
N PHE A 147 -4.68 -0.43 -4.21
CA PHE A 147 -3.41 -0.93 -4.73
C PHE A 147 -3.31 -2.43 -4.40
N HIS A 148 -4.07 -3.26 -5.16
CA HIS A 148 -4.24 -4.68 -4.87
C HIS A 148 -4.40 -5.56 -6.12
N GLN A 149 -4.13 -5.03 -7.31
CA GLN A 149 -4.17 -5.88 -8.50
C GLN A 149 -3.08 -6.96 -8.40
N PRO A 150 -3.26 -8.14 -9.00
CA PRO A 150 -2.26 -9.20 -8.92
C PRO A 150 -0.85 -8.79 -9.37
N LEU A 151 -0.75 -7.77 -10.22
CA LEU A 151 0.52 -7.23 -10.70
C LEU A 151 1.01 -6.01 -9.90
N ASP A 152 0.23 -5.52 -8.94
CA ASP A 152 0.70 -4.45 -8.07
C ASP A 152 1.72 -5.03 -7.07
N GLY A 153 2.87 -4.39 -6.98
CA GLY A 153 3.84 -4.62 -5.92
C GLY A 153 3.45 -3.86 -4.66
N LEU A 154 4.45 -3.47 -3.89
CA LEU A 154 4.26 -2.76 -2.63
C LEU A 154 4.19 -1.24 -2.85
N ALA A 155 3.38 -0.56 -2.06
CA ALA A 155 3.41 0.89 -1.96
C ALA A 155 4.70 1.30 -1.22
N ALA A 156 5.69 1.85 -1.93
CA ALA A 156 7.04 2.00 -1.39
C ALA A 156 7.49 3.46 -1.24
N GLY A 157 7.23 4.32 -2.20
CA GLY A 157 7.71 5.71 -2.19
C GLY A 157 6.58 6.70 -2.36
N ILE A 158 6.66 7.85 -1.68
CA ILE A 158 5.66 8.91 -1.76
C ILE A 158 6.33 10.28 -1.84
N LEU A 159 5.82 11.13 -2.74
CA LEU A 159 6.18 12.54 -2.86
C LEU A 159 4.90 13.35 -2.94
N VAL A 160 4.84 14.44 -2.20
CA VAL A 160 3.69 15.37 -2.24
C VAL A 160 4.16 16.73 -2.65
N ARG A 161 3.49 17.34 -3.62
CA ARG A 161 3.82 18.68 -4.11
C ARG A 161 2.63 19.35 -4.77
N GLU A 162 2.33 20.58 -4.39
CA GLU A 162 1.30 21.43 -5.01
C GLU A 162 -0.08 20.76 -5.12
N GLY A 163 -0.41 19.91 -4.12
CA GLY A 163 -1.66 19.14 -4.06
C GLY A 163 -1.62 17.82 -4.82
N ASP A 164 -0.56 17.53 -5.55
CA ASP A 164 -0.34 16.25 -6.23
C ASP A 164 0.39 15.27 -5.30
N VAL A 165 -0.09 14.05 -5.24
CA VAL A 165 0.57 12.95 -4.54
C VAL A 165 1.07 11.93 -5.55
N TYR A 166 2.37 11.73 -5.58
CA TYR A 166 3.05 10.74 -6.40
C TYR A 166 3.36 9.52 -5.56
N LEU A 167 2.89 8.35 -5.97
CA LEU A 167 3.08 7.09 -5.26
C LEU A 167 3.79 6.09 -6.18
N THR A 168 4.88 5.50 -5.72
CA THR A 168 5.45 4.32 -6.35
C THR A 168 4.77 3.08 -5.78
N CYS A 169 4.03 2.40 -6.61
CA CYS A 169 3.50 1.06 -6.39
C CYS A 169 3.65 0.34 -7.73
N ILE A 170 4.74 -0.40 -7.86
CA ILE A 170 5.06 -1.04 -9.13
C ILE A 170 3.88 -1.91 -9.59
N PRO A 171 3.64 -2.08 -10.90
CA PRO A 171 4.46 -1.62 -12.01
C PRO A 171 4.26 -0.14 -12.37
N ASN A 172 3.59 0.64 -11.55
CA ASN A 172 3.19 2.00 -11.85
C ASN A 172 3.87 3.05 -10.97
N LEU A 173 4.08 4.22 -11.56
CA LEU A 173 4.19 5.48 -10.84
C LEU A 173 2.83 6.17 -10.94
N TRP A 174 2.15 6.32 -9.84
CA TRP A 174 0.83 6.91 -9.75
C TRP A 174 0.86 8.39 -9.45
N LEU A 175 -0.04 9.15 -10.08
CA LEU A 175 -0.44 10.49 -9.70
C LEU A 175 -1.84 10.40 -9.09
N LEU A 176 -1.99 10.90 -7.87
CA LEU A 176 -3.23 10.92 -7.11
C LEU A 176 -3.57 12.38 -6.77
N ARG A 177 -4.83 12.77 -6.88
CA ARG A 177 -5.32 14.12 -6.55
C ARG A 177 -6.63 14.05 -5.80
N ASP A 178 -6.76 14.92 -4.84
CA ASP A 178 -8.01 15.33 -4.21
C ASP A 178 -8.44 16.65 -4.87
N ARG A 179 -9.42 16.58 -5.77
CA ARG A 179 -9.87 17.74 -6.56
C ARG A 179 -11.05 18.48 -5.92
N ASP A 180 -11.78 17.82 -5.04
CA ASP A 180 -12.93 18.41 -4.35
C ASP A 180 -12.62 18.84 -2.92
N GLY A 181 -11.44 18.49 -2.38
CA GLY A 181 -10.94 18.95 -1.09
C GLY A 181 -11.48 18.17 0.12
N ASP A 182 -11.99 16.96 -0.09
CA ASP A 182 -12.58 16.15 0.99
C ASP A 182 -11.54 15.32 1.76
N GLY A 183 -10.26 15.35 1.33
CA GLY A 183 -9.15 14.60 1.92
C GLY A 183 -9.01 13.19 1.35
N LYS A 184 -9.63 12.89 0.21
CA LYS A 184 -9.51 11.65 -0.53
C LYS A 184 -9.17 11.91 -1.99
N ALA A 185 -8.37 11.03 -2.58
CA ALA A 185 -8.07 11.12 -3.98
C ALA A 185 -9.28 10.67 -4.82
N ASP A 186 -9.86 11.61 -5.57
CA ASP A 186 -10.89 11.36 -6.58
C ASP A 186 -10.33 11.27 -8.00
N PHE A 187 -9.02 11.44 -8.16
CA PHE A 187 -8.32 11.28 -9.42
C PHE A 187 -7.09 10.39 -9.24
N ARG A 188 -6.91 9.46 -10.18
CA ARG A 188 -5.76 8.55 -10.24
C ARG A 188 -5.33 8.37 -11.69
N GLU A 189 -4.03 8.54 -11.95
CA GLU A 189 -3.43 8.33 -13.26
C GLU A 189 -2.09 7.60 -13.11
N SER A 190 -1.84 6.61 -13.98
CA SER A 190 -0.52 6.00 -14.10
C SER A 190 0.34 6.83 -15.04
N LEU A 191 1.29 7.56 -14.49
CA LEU A 191 2.22 8.39 -15.27
C LEU A 191 3.21 7.54 -16.05
N HIS A 192 3.69 6.48 -15.44
CA HIS A 192 4.61 5.51 -16.02
C HIS A 192 4.26 4.11 -15.57
N ARG A 193 4.49 3.12 -16.43
CA ARG A 193 4.22 1.71 -16.16
C ARG A 193 5.35 0.84 -16.70
N GLY A 194 5.60 -0.29 -16.02
CA GLY A 194 6.58 -1.29 -16.44
C GLY A 194 7.79 -1.39 -15.52
N PHE A 195 7.75 -0.73 -14.37
CA PHE A 195 8.75 -0.94 -13.32
C PHE A 195 8.59 -2.32 -12.67
N GLY A 196 9.69 -2.90 -12.18
CA GLY A 196 9.66 -4.14 -11.41
C GLY A 196 9.13 -5.37 -12.16
N VAL A 197 9.20 -5.39 -13.50
CA VAL A 197 8.73 -6.53 -14.32
C VAL A 197 9.49 -7.78 -13.97
N ASN A 198 10.80 -7.65 -13.78
CA ASN A 198 11.71 -8.71 -13.38
C ASN A 198 12.14 -8.43 -11.94
N ALA A 199 11.54 -9.10 -11.00
CA ALA A 199 11.69 -8.78 -9.59
C ALA A 199 13.03 -9.19 -8.99
N GLY A 200 13.71 -10.12 -9.45
CA GLY A 200 14.94 -10.58 -8.81
C GLY A 200 14.71 -11.25 -7.45
N PHE A 201 15.54 -10.94 -6.46
CA PHE A 201 15.67 -11.77 -5.26
C PHE A 201 14.54 -11.63 -4.23
N LEU A 202 13.98 -10.45 -4.08
CA LEU A 202 12.97 -10.16 -3.04
C LEU A 202 11.53 -10.25 -3.52
N GLY A 203 11.31 -10.71 -4.74
CA GLY A 203 9.98 -10.74 -5.30
C GLY A 203 9.66 -9.45 -6.07
N HIS A 204 8.41 -9.06 -6.06
CA HIS A 204 7.90 -7.97 -6.84
C HIS A 204 7.79 -6.69 -6.00
N ASP A 205 8.89 -6.04 -5.76
CA ASP A 205 9.04 -4.79 -4.99
C ASP A 205 9.75 -3.65 -5.76
#